data_9038d04d72233b14922d33322e06fc8b
#
_entry.id   9038d04d72233b14922d33322e06fc8b
#
_cell.length_a   1.000
_cell.length_b   1.000
_cell.length_c   1.000
_cell.angle_alpha   90.00
_cell.angle_beta   90.00
_cell.angle_gamma   90.00
#
_symmetry.space_group_name_H-M   'P 1'
#
loop_
_entity.id
_entity.type
_entity.pdbx_description
1 polymer ?
#
loop_
_entity_poly.entity_id
_entity_poly.type
_entity_poly.pdbx_seq_one_letter_code
_entity_poly.pdbx_strand_id
1 'polypeptide(L)'
;GHYNFYFLKRNIMFRIGQGLAFTTNPYDKESNYRNNAFGSKIMSSTYMMLNYKKEQLFDQFGLQAGFSFIHYSNANIKAPNTSINSITLNLGVTYNLEKVDPEFIIADSTQTNTKFTQPIKYNLVFRSGINESDIVGSGQFPFYIVSAYADKRFNQKSALQFGADVFFSNFLKEYIYYRSVSFPEEPTSGNEDYKRVGLVVG
;
A
#
# COMPACT_ATOMS: atom_id res chain seq x y z
N GLY A 1 -5.88 -6.33 8.93
CA GLY A 1 -6.99 -7.06 8.28
C GLY A 1 -7.74 -6.21 7.27
N HIS A 2 -8.46 -6.84 6.38
CA HIS A 2 -9.26 -6.14 5.39
C HIS A 2 -10.54 -6.91 5.04
N TYR A 3 -11.53 -6.18 4.52
CA TYR A 3 -12.77 -6.73 3.94
C TYR A 3 -12.86 -6.35 2.47
N ASN A 4 -13.26 -7.32 1.63
CA ASN A 4 -13.49 -7.13 0.21
C ASN A 4 -14.98 -7.23 -0.10
N PHE A 5 -15.46 -6.28 -0.87
CA PHE A 5 -16.81 -6.27 -1.44
C PHE A 5 -16.67 -6.34 -2.96
N TYR A 6 -17.48 -7.19 -3.60
CA TYR A 6 -17.42 -7.44 -5.04
C TYR A 6 -18.72 -7.07 -5.71
N PHE A 7 -18.65 -6.37 -6.83
CA PHE A 7 -19.76 -5.92 -7.64
C PHE A 7 -19.53 -6.32 -9.10
N LEU A 8 -20.56 -6.19 -9.95
CA LEU A 8 -20.52 -6.44 -11.40
C LEU A 8 -19.80 -7.76 -11.75
N LYS A 9 -20.37 -8.88 -11.30
CA LYS A 9 -19.81 -10.24 -11.51
C LYS A 9 -18.37 -10.37 -11.02
N ARG A 10 -18.04 -9.66 -9.89
CA ARG A 10 -16.72 -9.62 -9.23
C ARG A 10 -15.63 -8.85 -9.98
N ASN A 11 -15.96 -8.11 -11.03
CA ASN A 11 -14.97 -7.28 -11.73
C ASN A 11 -14.64 -6.00 -10.96
N ILE A 12 -15.56 -5.47 -10.16
CA ILE A 12 -15.28 -4.33 -9.27
C ILE A 12 -15.09 -4.86 -7.86
N MET A 13 -13.95 -4.51 -7.29
CA MET A 13 -13.58 -4.83 -5.90
C MET A 13 -13.43 -3.53 -5.13
N PHE A 14 -14.28 -3.35 -4.11
CA PHE A 14 -14.06 -2.36 -3.07
C PHE A 14 -13.43 -3.07 -1.87
N ARG A 15 -12.33 -2.51 -1.37
CA ARG A 15 -11.61 -3.03 -0.21
C ARG A 15 -11.47 -1.92 0.82
N ILE A 16 -11.77 -2.25 2.06
CA ILE A 16 -11.44 -1.42 3.22
C ILE A 16 -10.57 -2.23 4.16
N GLY A 17 -9.56 -1.61 4.71
CA GLY A 17 -8.64 -2.30 5.60
C GLY A 17 -8.04 -1.40 6.66
N GLN A 18 -7.62 -2.05 7.73
CA GLN A 18 -6.93 -1.47 8.87
C GLN A 18 -5.65 -2.25 9.11
N GLY A 19 -4.55 -1.54 9.31
CA GLY A 19 -3.24 -2.11 9.56
C GLY A 19 -2.42 -1.28 10.54
N LEU A 20 -1.21 -1.74 10.79
CA LEU A 20 -0.18 -1.01 11.50
C LEU A 20 0.89 -0.56 10.51
N ALA A 21 1.43 0.62 10.74
CA ALA A 21 2.56 1.17 10.01
C ALA A 21 3.65 1.60 11.00
N PHE A 22 4.89 1.64 10.51
CA PHE A 22 6.04 2.05 11.30
C PHE A 22 6.75 3.19 10.60
N THR A 23 7.01 4.28 11.33
CA THR A 23 7.91 5.33 10.88
C THR A 23 9.30 5.13 11.47
N THR A 24 10.31 5.24 10.65
CA THR A 24 11.72 5.13 11.09
C THR A 24 12.22 6.39 11.77
N ASN A 25 11.60 7.53 11.44
CA ASN A 25 12.03 8.85 11.93
C ASN A 25 10.81 9.66 12.42
N PRO A 26 10.24 9.34 13.61
CA PRO A 26 9.16 10.11 14.21
C PRO A 26 9.64 11.49 14.67
N TYR A 27 8.72 12.32 15.13
CA TYR A 27 9.07 13.58 15.80
C TYR A 27 10.04 13.35 16.95
N ASP A 28 11.08 14.16 16.95
CA ASP A 28 12.03 14.27 18.04
C ASP A 28 12.41 15.75 18.21
N LYS A 29 12.43 16.22 19.44
CA LYS A 29 12.60 17.64 19.76
C LYS A 29 13.97 18.19 19.32
N GLU A 30 14.99 17.33 19.29
CA GLU A 30 16.37 17.74 18.98
C GLU A 30 16.71 17.40 17.53
N SER A 31 16.43 16.18 17.09
CA SER A 31 16.89 15.65 15.81
C SER A 31 15.88 15.73 14.68
N ASN A 32 14.56 15.84 14.99
CA ASN A 32 13.48 15.84 13.98
C ASN A 32 12.27 16.69 14.38
N TYR A 33 12.52 17.88 14.89
CA TYR A 33 11.50 18.78 15.43
C TYR A 33 10.49 19.30 14.40
N ARG A 34 10.79 19.17 13.11
CA ARG A 34 9.89 19.58 12.02
C ARG A 34 8.86 18.53 11.60
N ASN A 35 9.04 17.29 12.05
CA ASN A 35 8.03 16.26 11.79
C ASN A 35 6.82 16.48 12.68
N ASN A 36 5.82 17.19 12.19
CA ASN A 36 4.56 17.38 12.89
C ASN A 36 3.53 16.28 12.60
N ALA A 37 3.83 15.37 11.67
CA ALA A 37 2.90 14.30 11.29
C ALA A 37 2.79 13.19 12.34
N PHE A 38 3.91 12.76 12.92
CA PHE A 38 3.93 11.57 13.77
C PHE A 38 4.85 11.72 14.98
N GLY A 39 4.27 11.71 16.18
CA GLY A 39 5.01 11.71 17.45
C GLY A 39 5.44 10.31 17.92
N SER A 40 5.01 9.23 17.27
CA SER A 40 5.30 7.85 17.64
C SER A 40 5.82 7.04 16.46
N LYS A 41 6.57 5.96 16.76
CA LYS A 41 7.07 5.03 15.74
C LYS A 41 5.97 4.15 15.17
N ILE A 42 4.96 3.83 15.96
CA ILE A 42 3.84 2.96 15.57
C ILE A 42 2.66 3.84 15.21
N MET A 43 2.04 3.53 14.09
CA MET A 43 0.87 4.24 13.56
C MET A 43 -0.20 3.25 13.13
N SER A 44 -1.42 3.71 13.11
CA SER A 44 -2.54 3.09 12.43
C SER A 44 -2.49 3.45 10.94
N SER A 45 -2.81 2.50 10.09
CA SER A 45 -2.98 2.69 8.66
C SER A 45 -4.37 2.23 8.26
N THR A 46 -5.21 3.15 7.82
CA THR A 46 -6.55 2.84 7.28
C THR A 46 -6.51 3.06 5.77
N TYR A 47 -7.01 2.12 4.99
CA TYR A 47 -7.08 2.29 3.56
C TYR A 47 -8.43 1.87 2.98
N MET A 48 -8.83 2.57 1.93
CA MET A 48 -9.93 2.22 1.05
C MET A 48 -9.41 2.09 -0.37
N MET A 49 -9.84 1.07 -1.09
CA MET A 49 -9.39 0.78 -2.45
C MET A 49 -10.58 0.42 -3.31
N LEU A 50 -10.67 1.02 -4.48
CA LEU A 50 -11.61 0.64 -5.51
C LEU A 50 -10.84 0.23 -6.75
N ASN A 51 -10.90 -1.05 -7.10
CA ASN A 51 -10.21 -1.62 -8.26
C ASN A 51 -11.22 -2.28 -9.21
N TYR A 52 -11.03 -2.04 -10.49
CA TYR A 52 -11.53 -2.92 -11.54
C TYR A 52 -10.50 -4.03 -11.75
N LYS A 53 -10.96 -5.29 -11.70
CA LYS A 53 -10.12 -6.48 -11.87
C LYS A 53 -10.73 -7.34 -12.96
N LYS A 54 -9.93 -7.73 -13.94
CA LYS A 54 -10.30 -8.73 -14.93
C LYS A 54 -9.31 -9.88 -14.87
N GLU A 55 -9.80 -11.03 -14.43
CA GLU A 55 -9.03 -12.27 -14.44
C GLU A 55 -9.04 -12.88 -15.84
N GLN A 56 -8.02 -13.64 -16.18
CA GLN A 56 -7.89 -14.34 -17.47
C GLN A 56 -8.09 -13.43 -18.69
N LEU A 57 -7.44 -12.26 -18.69
CA LEU A 57 -7.46 -11.38 -19.84
C LEU A 57 -6.71 -12.00 -21.03
N PHE A 58 -5.56 -12.63 -20.75
CA PHE A 58 -4.76 -13.39 -21.68
C PHE A 58 -4.26 -14.68 -21.00
N ASP A 59 -4.86 -15.82 -21.30
CA ASP A 59 -4.56 -17.12 -20.71
C ASP A 59 -4.58 -17.05 -19.16
N GLN A 60 -3.43 -17.14 -18.50
CA GLN A 60 -3.31 -17.10 -17.04
C GLN A 60 -3.10 -15.69 -16.48
N PHE A 61 -3.00 -14.67 -17.35
CA PHE A 61 -2.81 -13.29 -16.92
C PHE A 61 -4.12 -12.56 -16.70
N GLY A 62 -4.20 -11.84 -15.60
CA GLY A 62 -5.25 -10.88 -15.31
C GLY A 62 -4.67 -9.48 -15.11
N LEU A 63 -5.52 -8.46 -15.25
CA LEU A 63 -5.19 -7.07 -14.98
C LEU A 63 -6.09 -6.50 -13.90
N GLN A 64 -5.54 -5.57 -13.13
CA GLN A 64 -6.31 -4.75 -12.22
C GLN A 64 -5.88 -3.29 -12.34
N ALA A 65 -6.84 -2.38 -12.24
CA ALA A 65 -6.62 -0.95 -12.21
C ALA A 65 -7.60 -0.29 -11.25
N GLY A 66 -7.17 0.77 -10.58
CA GLY A 66 -8.03 1.49 -9.66
C GLY A 66 -7.30 2.55 -8.88
N PHE A 67 -7.89 2.97 -7.77
CA PHE A 67 -7.30 3.96 -6.87
C PHE A 67 -7.50 3.56 -5.41
N SER A 68 -6.62 4.10 -4.56
CA SER A 68 -6.70 3.92 -3.12
C SER A 68 -6.57 5.25 -2.41
N PHE A 69 -7.25 5.37 -1.29
CA PHE A 69 -7.04 6.38 -0.27
C PHE A 69 -6.43 5.72 0.95
N ILE A 70 -5.32 6.26 1.45
CA ILE A 70 -4.60 5.72 2.61
C ILE A 70 -4.43 6.84 3.61
N HIS A 71 -4.83 6.57 4.85
CA HIS A 71 -4.69 7.48 5.98
C HIS A 71 -3.74 6.87 7.02
N TYR A 72 -2.71 7.61 7.39
CA TYR A 72 -1.78 7.24 8.47
C TYR A 72 -1.94 8.20 9.64
N SER A 73 -2.09 7.65 10.84
CA SER A 73 -2.25 8.42 12.07
C SER A 73 -1.74 7.60 13.26
N ASN A 74 -1.21 8.28 14.26
CA ASN A 74 -0.84 7.62 15.51
C ASN A 74 -1.99 7.60 16.54
N ALA A 75 -3.22 7.93 16.11
CA ALA A 75 -4.41 7.99 16.97
C ALA A 75 -4.24 8.90 18.20
N ASN A 76 -3.44 9.94 18.10
CA ASN A 76 -3.11 10.86 19.19
C ASN A 76 -2.49 10.20 20.44
N ILE A 77 -1.93 9.01 20.31
CA ILE A 77 -1.20 8.34 21.42
C ILE A 77 -0.01 9.19 21.87
N LYS A 78 0.62 9.90 20.91
CA LYS A 78 1.73 10.81 21.20
C LYS A 78 1.74 11.95 20.19
N ALA A 79 1.77 13.19 20.68
CA ALA A 79 1.92 14.37 19.85
C ALA A 79 3.33 14.45 19.21
N PRO A 80 3.45 15.03 18.00
CA PRO A 80 2.39 15.49 17.12
C PRO A 80 1.63 14.36 16.40
N ASN A 81 0.46 14.67 15.84
CA ASN A 81 -0.32 13.77 15.00
C ASN A 81 -1.19 14.56 14.02
N THR A 82 -0.57 15.22 13.06
CA THR A 82 -1.32 15.87 11.97
C THR A 82 -1.75 14.89 10.89
N SER A 83 -1.29 13.63 10.99
CA SER A 83 -1.55 12.54 10.05
C SER A 83 -1.01 12.76 8.63
N ILE A 84 -1.06 11.73 7.80
CA ILE A 84 -0.79 11.81 6.37
C ILE A 84 -1.90 11.12 5.60
N ASN A 85 -2.41 11.77 4.56
CA ASN A 85 -3.36 11.21 3.63
C ASN A 85 -2.72 11.08 2.25
N SER A 86 -2.95 9.94 1.61
CA SER A 86 -2.41 9.66 0.27
C SER A 86 -3.50 9.13 -0.64
N ILE A 87 -3.58 9.67 -1.86
CA ILE A 87 -4.41 9.14 -2.94
C ILE A 87 -3.47 8.51 -3.96
N THR A 88 -3.72 7.27 -4.34
CA THR A 88 -2.87 6.52 -5.26
C THR A 88 -3.66 5.92 -6.41
N LEU A 89 -3.03 5.87 -7.58
CA LEU A 89 -3.47 5.03 -8.68
C LEU A 89 -2.81 3.65 -8.56
N ASN A 90 -3.58 2.60 -8.79
CA ASN A 90 -3.13 1.23 -8.74
C ASN A 90 -3.19 0.62 -10.13
N LEU A 91 -2.09 0.04 -10.58
CA LEU A 91 -2.04 -0.81 -11.76
C LEU A 91 -1.36 -2.11 -11.35
N GLY A 92 -1.92 -3.24 -11.72
CA GLY A 92 -1.36 -4.53 -11.36
C GLY A 92 -1.66 -5.61 -12.37
N VAL A 93 -0.75 -6.56 -12.45
CA VAL A 93 -0.89 -7.79 -13.24
C VAL A 93 -0.98 -8.94 -12.25
N THR A 94 -1.91 -9.85 -12.49
CA THR A 94 -2.01 -11.13 -11.75
C THR A 94 -1.67 -12.28 -12.68
N TYR A 95 -0.93 -13.24 -12.16
CA TYR A 95 -0.64 -14.48 -12.88
C TYR A 95 -1.15 -15.67 -12.06
N ASN A 96 -2.03 -16.46 -12.66
CA ASN A 96 -2.53 -17.67 -12.05
C ASN A 96 -1.64 -18.84 -12.44
N LEU A 97 -1.03 -19.50 -11.48
CA LEU A 97 -0.13 -20.65 -11.73
C LEU A 97 -0.88 -21.87 -12.28
N GLU A 98 -2.17 -21.98 -12.01
CA GLU A 98 -3.00 -23.05 -12.56
C GLU A 98 -3.97 -22.48 -13.59
N LYS A 99 -4.17 -23.20 -14.69
CA LYS A 99 -5.27 -22.92 -15.61
C LYS A 99 -6.57 -23.20 -14.87
N VAL A 100 -7.32 -22.12 -14.60
CA VAL A 100 -8.66 -22.26 -14.02
C VAL A 100 -9.58 -22.66 -15.15
N ASP A 101 -10.07 -23.90 -15.11
CA ASP A 101 -11.07 -24.35 -16.03
C ASP A 101 -12.37 -23.55 -15.78
N PRO A 102 -12.93 -22.83 -16.78
CA PRO A 102 -14.13 -22.00 -16.58
C PRO A 102 -15.36 -22.80 -16.07
N GLU A 103 -15.38 -24.11 -16.26
CA GLU A 103 -16.42 -24.99 -15.76
C GLU A 103 -16.45 -25.11 -14.22
N PHE A 104 -15.33 -24.85 -13.54
CA PHE A 104 -15.26 -24.87 -12.07
C PHE A 104 -15.84 -23.63 -11.36
N ILE A 105 -16.26 -22.61 -12.11
CA ILE A 105 -16.82 -21.36 -11.53
C ILE A 105 -18.30 -21.52 -11.15
N ILE A 106 -18.96 -22.54 -11.62
CA ILE A 106 -20.31 -22.90 -11.14
C ILE A 106 -20.12 -23.78 -9.89
N ALA A 107 -19.70 -23.15 -8.80
CA ALA A 107 -19.74 -23.84 -7.52
C ALA A 107 -21.18 -24.17 -7.19
N ASP A 108 -21.50 -25.42 -7.31
CA ASP A 108 -22.73 -26.00 -6.76
C ASP A 108 -22.80 -25.58 -5.28
N SER A 109 -23.77 -24.73 -4.97
CA SER A 109 -23.98 -24.19 -3.62
C SER A 109 -24.39 -25.28 -2.60
N THR A 110 -24.41 -26.53 -2.98
CA THR A 110 -24.81 -27.68 -2.16
C THR A 110 -23.62 -28.47 -1.59
N GLN A 111 -22.37 -28.25 -2.03
CA GLN A 111 -21.21 -28.92 -1.46
C GLN A 111 -20.53 -28.11 -0.35
N THR A 112 -21.03 -28.25 0.85
CA THR A 112 -20.55 -27.58 2.07
C THR A 112 -19.28 -28.15 2.68
N ASN A 113 -18.57 -29.09 2.03
CA ASN A 113 -17.46 -29.79 2.72
C ASN A 113 -16.22 -30.14 1.86
N THR A 114 -15.95 -29.42 0.80
CA THR A 114 -14.67 -29.57 0.11
C THR A 114 -13.61 -28.71 0.78
N LYS A 115 -12.46 -29.29 1.09
CA LYS A 115 -11.25 -28.54 1.50
C LYS A 115 -10.92 -27.53 0.42
N PHE A 116 -11.33 -26.29 0.64
CA PHE A 116 -11.06 -25.20 -0.28
C PHE A 116 -9.59 -24.80 -0.16
N THR A 117 -8.75 -25.27 -1.04
CA THR A 117 -7.37 -24.81 -1.18
C THR A 117 -7.20 -24.17 -2.54
N GLN A 118 -6.77 -22.92 -2.59
CA GLN A 118 -6.32 -22.30 -3.83
C GLN A 118 -4.79 -22.34 -3.90
N PRO A 119 -4.20 -22.42 -5.10
CA PRO A 119 -2.76 -22.29 -5.27
C PRO A 119 -2.28 -20.92 -4.79
N ILE A 120 -0.97 -20.78 -4.57
CA ILE A 120 -0.35 -19.50 -4.29
C ILE A 120 -0.44 -18.64 -5.55
N LYS A 121 -0.88 -17.40 -5.39
CA LYS A 121 -0.90 -16.39 -6.45
C LYS A 121 0.20 -15.38 -6.19
N TYR A 122 0.94 -15.03 -7.23
CA TYR A 122 1.93 -13.95 -7.18
C TYR A 122 1.35 -12.70 -7.82
N ASN A 123 1.61 -11.58 -7.20
CA ASN A 123 1.07 -10.29 -7.61
C ASN A 123 2.21 -9.28 -7.71
N LEU A 124 2.22 -8.54 -8.81
CA LEU A 124 3.06 -7.36 -9.00
C LEU A 124 2.13 -6.16 -9.17
N VAL A 125 2.30 -5.15 -8.33
CA VAL A 125 1.43 -3.96 -8.33
C VAL A 125 2.27 -2.71 -8.38
N PHE A 126 1.95 -1.83 -9.30
CA PHE A 126 2.47 -0.48 -9.37
C PHE A 126 1.41 0.50 -8.85
N ARG A 127 1.83 1.41 -7.95
CA ARG A 127 0.98 2.50 -7.47
C ARG A 127 1.70 3.81 -7.66
N SER A 128 0.97 4.85 -8.00
CA SER A 128 1.49 6.20 -8.03
C SER A 128 0.47 7.18 -7.47
N GLY A 129 0.95 8.32 -7.01
CA GLY A 129 0.12 9.38 -6.50
C GLY A 129 0.94 10.66 -6.33
N ILE A 130 0.32 11.65 -5.70
CA ILE A 130 0.93 12.93 -5.41
C ILE A 130 0.83 13.15 -3.91
N ASN A 131 1.91 13.59 -3.28
CA ASN A 131 1.92 14.01 -1.89
C ASN A 131 2.54 15.40 -1.74
N GLU A 132 2.19 16.06 -0.67
CA GLU A 132 2.70 17.36 -0.28
C GLU A 132 3.41 17.24 1.09
N SER A 133 4.39 18.10 1.33
CA SER A 133 5.07 18.18 2.60
C SER A 133 4.37 19.15 3.55
N ASP A 134 4.75 19.08 4.84
CA ASP A 134 4.28 20.03 5.86
C ASP A 134 4.91 21.42 5.70
N ILE A 135 5.81 21.60 4.74
CA ILE A 135 6.41 22.91 4.45
C ILE A 135 5.45 23.66 3.53
N VAL A 136 4.84 24.71 4.06
CA VAL A 136 3.93 25.58 3.31
C VAL A 136 4.62 26.10 2.05
N GLY A 137 3.99 25.84 0.89
CA GLY A 137 4.54 26.26 -0.41
C GLY A 137 5.60 25.32 -1.01
N SER A 138 5.86 24.16 -0.42
CA SER A 138 6.81 23.18 -0.99
C SER A 138 6.33 22.54 -2.29
N GLY A 139 5.00 22.62 -2.58
CA GLY A 139 4.41 22.03 -3.77
C GLY A 139 4.08 20.55 -3.64
N GLN A 140 3.47 20.02 -4.68
CA GLN A 140 3.07 18.62 -4.76
C GLN A 140 4.08 17.82 -5.60
N PHE A 141 4.46 16.65 -5.08
CA PHE A 141 5.47 15.78 -5.69
C PHE A 141 4.89 14.40 -5.98
N PRO A 142 5.19 13.82 -7.16
CA PRO A 142 4.79 12.46 -7.45
C PRO A 142 5.57 11.45 -6.61
N PHE A 143 4.90 10.37 -6.25
CA PHE A 143 5.53 9.19 -5.67
C PHE A 143 5.12 7.93 -6.41
N TYR A 144 5.97 6.90 -6.31
CA TYR A 144 5.77 5.61 -6.94
C TYR A 144 6.01 4.51 -5.94
N ILE A 145 5.22 3.44 -6.02
CA ILE A 145 5.37 2.25 -5.18
C ILE A 145 5.31 1.04 -6.09
N VAL A 146 6.32 0.18 -5.97
CA VAL A 146 6.34 -1.13 -6.60
C VAL A 146 6.15 -2.17 -5.51
N SER A 147 5.13 -3.00 -5.63
CA SER A 147 4.80 -4.06 -4.69
C SER A 147 4.90 -5.42 -5.35
N ALA A 148 5.59 -6.35 -4.70
CA ALA A 148 5.58 -7.76 -5.08
C ALA A 148 5.14 -8.59 -3.87
N TYR A 149 4.07 -9.38 -4.03
CA TYR A 149 3.56 -10.19 -2.94
C TYR A 149 2.92 -11.49 -3.43
N ALA A 150 3.00 -12.51 -2.58
CA ALA A 150 2.28 -13.76 -2.72
C ALA A 150 1.02 -13.75 -1.85
N ASP A 151 -0.07 -14.31 -2.33
CA ASP A 151 -1.26 -14.58 -1.52
C ASP A 151 -1.60 -16.07 -1.54
N LYS A 152 -2.01 -16.58 -0.39
CA LYS A 152 -2.48 -17.95 -0.20
C LYS A 152 -3.84 -17.92 0.49
N ARG A 153 -4.83 -18.46 -0.18
CA ARG A 153 -6.15 -18.64 0.40
C ARG A 153 -6.27 -20.03 1.02
N PHE A 154 -6.59 -20.08 2.31
CA PHE A 154 -6.71 -21.33 3.07
C PHE A 154 -8.14 -21.85 3.12
N ASN A 155 -9.11 -20.95 3.08
CA ASN A 155 -10.52 -21.27 3.11
C ASN A 155 -11.35 -20.11 2.54
N GLN A 156 -12.67 -20.22 2.55
CA GLN A 156 -13.57 -19.19 2.02
C GLN A 156 -13.47 -17.84 2.72
N LYS A 157 -12.97 -17.79 3.96
CA LYS A 157 -12.95 -16.59 4.82
C LYS A 157 -11.53 -16.06 5.09
N SER A 158 -10.51 -16.90 4.89
CA SER A 158 -9.14 -16.57 5.32
C SER A 158 -8.15 -16.68 4.17
N ALA A 159 -7.34 -15.64 4.01
CA ALA A 159 -6.19 -15.61 3.13
C ALA A 159 -5.02 -14.94 3.86
N LEU A 160 -3.80 -15.33 3.51
CA LEU A 160 -2.57 -14.67 3.97
C LEU A 160 -1.88 -14.04 2.77
N GLN A 161 -1.44 -12.81 2.95
CA GLN A 161 -0.59 -12.08 2.02
C GLN A 161 0.78 -11.84 2.64
N PHE A 162 1.85 -12.03 1.85
CA PHE A 162 3.20 -11.71 2.27
C PHE A 162 4.03 -11.21 1.09
N GLY A 163 4.77 -10.12 1.29
CA GLY A 163 5.59 -9.51 0.26
C GLY A 163 6.34 -8.28 0.69
N ALA A 164 6.78 -7.49 -0.28
CA ALA A 164 7.51 -6.25 -0.04
C ALA A 164 7.03 -5.12 -0.96
N ASP A 165 7.13 -3.90 -0.45
CA ASP A 165 6.93 -2.65 -1.17
C ASP A 165 8.25 -1.89 -1.27
N VAL A 166 8.53 -1.29 -2.43
CA VAL A 166 9.60 -0.31 -2.61
C VAL A 166 8.95 1.04 -2.93
N PHE A 167 9.29 2.04 -2.11
CA PHE A 167 8.75 3.40 -2.22
C PHE A 167 9.78 4.34 -2.84
N PHE A 168 9.34 5.13 -3.82
CA PHE A 168 10.10 6.20 -4.46
C PHE A 168 9.30 7.49 -4.25
N SER A 169 9.68 8.30 -3.26
CA SER A 169 8.97 9.54 -2.93
C SER A 169 9.80 10.76 -3.30
N ASN A 170 9.45 11.41 -4.42
CA ASN A 170 10.16 12.61 -4.86
C ASN A 170 10.08 13.75 -3.84
N PHE A 171 8.99 13.85 -3.09
CA PHE A 171 8.89 14.77 -1.97
C PHE A 171 10.04 14.58 -0.98
N LEU A 172 10.35 13.34 -0.59
CA LEU A 172 11.41 13.07 0.37
C LEU A 172 12.79 13.46 -0.17
N LYS A 173 13.02 13.30 -1.47
CA LYS A 173 14.22 13.76 -2.15
C LYS A 173 14.36 15.28 -2.07
N GLU A 174 13.31 16.01 -2.41
CA GLU A 174 13.32 17.48 -2.33
C GLU A 174 13.44 17.97 -0.89
N TYR A 175 12.83 17.31 0.06
CA TYR A 175 12.95 17.62 1.48
C TYR A 175 14.38 17.43 2.01
N ILE A 176 15.06 16.35 1.60
CA ILE A 176 16.46 16.10 1.93
C ILE A 176 17.36 17.23 1.38
N TYR A 177 17.15 17.60 0.12
CA TYR A 177 17.86 18.73 -0.50
C TYR A 177 17.58 20.05 0.22
N TYR A 178 16.33 20.35 0.50
CA TYR A 178 15.94 21.55 1.24
C TYR A 178 16.64 21.63 2.60
N ARG A 179 16.72 20.52 3.34
CA ARG A 179 17.41 20.48 4.64
C ARG A 179 18.91 20.79 4.50
N SER A 180 19.58 20.23 3.53
CA SER A 180 21.01 20.44 3.32
C SER A 180 21.36 21.90 3.02
N VAL A 181 20.46 22.62 2.33
CA VAL A 181 20.65 24.04 1.98
C VAL A 181 20.21 24.97 3.11
N SER A 182 19.09 24.68 3.75
CA SER A 182 18.49 25.56 4.77
C SER A 182 19.08 25.37 6.16
N PHE A 183 19.76 24.28 6.42
CA PHE A 183 20.38 23.93 7.72
C PHE A 183 21.74 23.31 7.49
N PRO A 184 22.75 24.13 7.09
CA PRO A 184 24.08 23.64 6.78
C PRO A 184 24.83 23.05 7.99
N GLU A 185 24.37 23.32 9.21
CA GLU A 185 24.85 22.72 10.46
C GLU A 185 24.37 21.29 10.70
N GLU A 186 23.34 20.83 9.98
CA GLU A 186 22.88 19.45 10.07
C GLU A 186 23.74 18.53 9.19
N PRO A 187 23.99 17.27 9.61
CA PRO A 187 24.82 16.33 8.85
C PRO A 187 24.05 15.75 7.64
N THR A 188 23.46 16.62 6.82
CA THR A 188 22.67 16.24 5.64
C THR A 188 23.38 16.74 4.40
N SER A 189 23.81 15.82 3.52
CA SER A 189 24.53 16.16 2.29
C SER A 189 23.62 16.63 1.14
N GLY A 190 22.32 16.34 1.25
CA GLY A 190 21.34 16.61 0.21
C GLY A 190 21.16 15.48 -0.82
N ASN A 191 21.99 14.42 -0.73
CA ASN A 191 22.02 13.30 -1.67
C ASN A 191 21.73 11.95 -1.00
N GLU A 192 21.19 11.97 0.22
CA GLU A 192 20.83 10.74 0.93
C GLU A 192 19.78 9.94 0.17
N ASP A 193 19.81 8.61 0.37
CA ASP A 193 18.83 7.73 -0.26
C ASP A 193 17.42 8.00 0.29
N TYR A 194 16.53 8.41 -0.60
CA TYR A 194 15.13 8.70 -0.31
C TYR A 194 14.19 7.50 -0.51
N LYS A 195 14.72 6.40 -1.04
CA LYS A 195 13.96 5.17 -1.21
C LYS A 195 13.71 4.49 0.12
N ARG A 196 12.58 3.82 0.22
CA ARG A 196 12.19 3.06 1.41
C ARG A 196 11.66 1.70 1.01
N VAL A 197 11.90 0.71 1.85
CA VAL A 197 11.39 -0.65 1.69
C VAL A 197 10.44 -0.95 2.84
N GLY A 198 9.29 -1.54 2.54
CA GLY A 198 8.30 -2.00 3.50
C GLY A 198 7.97 -3.47 3.31
N LEU A 199 7.57 -4.14 4.38
CA LEU A 199 7.01 -5.48 4.31
C LEU A 199 5.49 -5.40 4.22
N VAL A 200 4.92 -6.24 3.36
CA VAL A 200 3.48 -6.40 3.18
C VAL A 200 3.06 -7.69 3.88
N VAL A 201 2.17 -7.57 4.86
CA VAL A 201 1.53 -8.70 5.54
C VAL A 201 0.04 -8.41 5.63
N GLY A 202 -0.80 -9.34 5.20
CA GLY A 202 -2.25 -9.18 5.21
C GLY A 202 -3.03 -10.48 5.28
#